data_8f9e19621ed17e9a7c66e7b5c14657da
#
_entry.id   8f9e19621ed17e9a7c66e7b5c14657da
#
_cell.length_a   1.000
_cell.length_b   1.000
_cell.length_c   1.000
_cell.angle_alpha   90.00
_cell.angle_beta   90.00
_cell.angle_gamma   90.00
#
_symmetry.space_group_name_H-M   'P 1'
#
loop_
_entity.id
_entity.type
_entity.pdbx_description
1 polymer ?
#
loop_
_entity_poly.entity_id
_entity_poly.type
_entity_poly.pdbx_seq_one_letter_code
_entity_poly.pdbx_strand_id
1 'polypeptide(L)'
;MKRKRLTELFPFLLPLRQKQRKFLFYLKMKFDKAIYSHTKEEGLLPHLIFETHSLLINPNTGYDIRYQYNKVHNLKLAVKTMDHILIRPGETFSFWQLARYADRKERYKDGLCLVHGEIQGVYGGGLCQLSNLLYWLFQHTPLTVVEHHNHAKHSFPVPESGVPSWVDATVSEGWLDLKVKNETNATFQLDFSFDEDNLYGCILADRPVPLLEDMPDGPDQK
;
A
#
# COMPACT_ATOMS: atom_id res chain seq x y z
N MET A 1 -16.28 -18.30 -27.85
CA MET A 1 -15.14 -18.97 -27.20
C MET A 1 -14.12 -17.93 -26.75
N LYS A 2 -13.83 -17.79 -25.44
CA LYS A 2 -12.74 -16.91 -24.97
C LYS A 2 -11.40 -17.51 -25.43
N ARG A 3 -10.60 -16.75 -26.17
CA ARG A 3 -9.23 -17.15 -26.55
C ARG A 3 -8.42 -17.37 -25.27
N LYS A 4 -7.91 -18.60 -25.06
CA LYS A 4 -6.98 -18.91 -23.97
C LYS A 4 -5.72 -18.06 -24.12
N ARG A 5 -5.22 -17.51 -23.04
CA ARG A 5 -3.96 -16.75 -23.04
C ARG A 5 -2.77 -17.71 -23.22
N LEU A 6 -1.71 -17.25 -23.87
CA LEU A 6 -0.49 -18.07 -24.06
C LEU A 6 0.06 -18.65 -22.75
N THR A 7 -0.06 -17.90 -21.63
CA THR A 7 0.37 -18.36 -20.30
C THR A 7 -0.55 -19.41 -19.68
N GLU A 8 -1.78 -19.56 -20.16
CA GLU A 8 -2.68 -20.66 -19.77
C GLU A 8 -2.34 -21.94 -20.54
N LEU A 9 -1.81 -21.80 -21.77
CA LEU A 9 -1.33 -22.91 -22.59
C LEU A 9 0.09 -23.36 -22.18
N PHE A 10 0.93 -22.42 -21.75
CA PHE A 10 2.33 -22.63 -21.40
C PHE A 10 2.65 -21.98 -20.02
N PRO A 11 2.30 -22.65 -18.90
CA PRO A 11 2.49 -22.08 -17.55
C PRO A 11 3.94 -21.72 -17.21
N PHE A 12 4.93 -22.37 -17.81
CA PHE A 12 6.36 -22.05 -17.63
C PHE A 12 6.74 -20.64 -18.13
N LEU A 13 5.91 -19.99 -18.95
CA LEU A 13 6.10 -18.61 -19.38
C LEU A 13 5.64 -17.57 -18.35
N LEU A 14 4.91 -17.98 -17.30
CA LEU A 14 4.39 -17.06 -16.26
C LEU A 14 5.49 -16.23 -15.59
N PRO A 15 6.63 -16.80 -15.12
CA PRO A 15 7.69 -16.01 -14.49
C PRO A 15 8.31 -14.97 -15.44
N LEU A 16 8.49 -15.33 -16.71
CA LEU A 16 9.02 -14.42 -17.72
C LEU A 16 8.06 -13.26 -17.97
N ARG A 17 6.76 -13.54 -18.08
CA ARG A 17 5.73 -12.53 -18.26
C ARG A 17 5.60 -11.62 -17.03
N GLN A 18 5.74 -12.15 -15.83
CA GLN A 18 5.75 -11.34 -14.61
C GLN A 18 6.94 -10.36 -14.60
N LYS A 19 8.15 -10.84 -14.95
CA LYS A 19 9.34 -9.99 -15.07
C LYS A 19 9.16 -8.91 -16.13
N GLN A 20 8.65 -9.28 -17.30
CA GLN A 20 8.35 -8.33 -18.38
C GLN A 20 7.34 -7.27 -17.93
N ARG A 21 6.26 -7.68 -17.24
CA ARG A 21 5.23 -6.76 -16.73
C ARG A 21 5.81 -5.78 -15.70
N LYS A 22 6.61 -6.26 -14.75
CA LYS A 22 7.31 -5.41 -13.78
C LYS A 22 8.26 -4.43 -14.49
N PHE A 23 9.03 -4.90 -15.44
CA PHE A 23 9.92 -4.04 -16.21
C PHE A 23 9.16 -2.93 -16.95
N LEU A 24 8.10 -3.27 -17.68
CA LEU A 24 7.27 -2.29 -18.40
C LEU A 24 6.56 -1.30 -17.43
N PHE A 25 6.13 -1.77 -16.28
CA PHE A 25 5.52 -0.94 -15.24
C PHE A 25 6.48 0.15 -14.75
N TYR A 26 7.70 -0.21 -14.39
CA TYR A 26 8.71 0.77 -13.96
C TYR A 26 9.26 1.61 -15.11
N LEU A 27 9.30 1.05 -16.32
CA LEU A 27 9.67 1.81 -17.51
C LEU A 27 8.64 2.92 -17.78
N LYS A 28 7.34 2.60 -17.67
CA LYS A 28 6.27 3.60 -17.78
C LYS A 28 6.43 4.71 -16.76
N MET A 29 6.70 4.38 -15.49
CA MET A 29 6.95 5.37 -14.43
C MET A 29 8.16 6.25 -14.71
N LYS A 30 9.20 5.74 -15.38
CA LYS A 30 10.37 6.51 -15.74
C LYS A 30 10.08 7.56 -16.82
N PHE A 31 9.09 7.31 -17.67
CA PHE A 31 8.73 8.17 -18.81
C PHE A 31 7.42 8.94 -18.59
N ASP A 32 6.71 8.73 -17.50
CA ASP A 32 5.61 9.61 -17.13
C ASP A 32 6.15 10.96 -16.63
N LYS A 33 5.28 11.95 -16.54
CA LYS A 33 5.65 13.32 -16.12
C LYS A 33 5.62 13.48 -14.59
N ALA A 34 5.40 12.42 -13.82
CA ALA A 34 5.31 12.49 -12.37
C ALA A 34 6.69 12.66 -11.73
N ILE A 35 6.78 13.55 -10.76
CA ILE A 35 7.95 13.68 -9.88
C ILE A 35 7.66 12.81 -8.67
N TYR A 36 8.32 11.68 -8.55
CA TYR A 36 8.07 10.75 -7.45
C TYR A 36 8.81 11.15 -6.18
N SER A 37 8.09 11.06 -5.05
CA SER A 37 8.66 11.27 -3.71
C SER A 37 9.74 10.24 -3.41
N HIS A 38 10.89 10.70 -2.96
CA HIS A 38 12.04 9.84 -2.62
C HIS A 38 12.92 10.42 -1.49
N THR A 39 12.63 11.64 -1.05
CA THR A 39 13.38 12.30 0.02
C THR A 39 12.83 11.91 1.37
N LYS A 40 13.72 11.57 2.30
CA LYS A 40 13.41 11.30 3.69
C LYS A 40 14.03 12.35 4.60
N GLU A 41 13.37 12.63 5.71
CA GLU A 41 13.87 13.55 6.74
C GLU A 41 13.55 12.98 8.12
N GLU A 42 14.59 12.78 8.95
CA GLU A 42 14.46 12.17 10.28
C GLU A 42 13.68 13.04 11.28
N GLY A 43 13.72 14.36 11.11
CA GLY A 43 12.93 15.30 11.92
C GLY A 43 11.46 15.23 11.53
N LEU A 44 10.57 15.11 12.52
CA LEU A 44 9.13 15.13 12.26
C LEU A 44 8.64 16.55 11.96
N LEU A 45 7.76 16.66 10.98
CA LEU A 45 7.07 17.90 10.66
C LEU A 45 6.12 18.32 11.81
N PRO A 46 5.92 19.65 12.05
CA PRO A 46 5.32 20.13 13.30
C PRO A 46 3.81 19.92 13.44
N HIS A 47 3.09 19.64 12.35
CA HIS A 47 1.64 19.55 12.36
C HIS A 47 1.16 18.15 12.06
N LEU A 48 0.71 17.41 13.09
CA LEU A 48 0.02 16.14 12.91
C LEU A 48 -1.34 16.42 12.25
N ILE A 49 -1.59 15.78 11.13
CA ILE A 49 -2.86 15.87 10.39
C ILE A 49 -3.79 14.73 10.81
N PHE A 50 -3.30 13.50 10.73
CA PHE A 50 -4.07 12.32 11.12
C PHE A 50 -3.16 11.18 11.52
N GLU A 51 -3.62 10.35 12.47
CA GLU A 51 -2.96 9.11 12.87
C GLU A 51 -3.96 7.97 12.94
N THR A 52 -3.50 6.76 12.68
CA THR A 52 -4.31 5.55 12.75
C THR A 52 -3.43 4.33 13.00
N HIS A 53 -4.07 3.19 13.23
CA HIS A 53 -3.36 1.92 13.42
C HIS A 53 -4.07 0.76 12.70
N SER A 54 -3.35 -0.31 12.48
CA SER A 54 -3.85 -1.54 11.88
C SER A 54 -3.31 -2.75 12.64
N LEU A 55 -4.20 -3.68 13.03
CA LEU A 55 -3.86 -4.86 13.79
C LEU A 55 -2.94 -5.79 12.97
N LEU A 56 -1.79 -6.16 13.56
CA LEU A 56 -0.76 -6.95 12.87
C LEU A 56 -1.19 -8.40 12.60
N ILE A 57 -1.88 -9.03 13.54
CA ILE A 57 -2.27 -10.44 13.46
C ILE A 57 -3.78 -10.57 13.35
N ASN A 58 -4.25 -11.18 12.27
CA ASN A 58 -5.64 -11.59 12.14
C ASN A 58 -5.74 -13.11 12.34
N PRO A 59 -6.20 -13.59 13.50
CA PRO A 59 -6.29 -15.03 13.79
C PRO A 59 -7.44 -15.70 13.02
N ASN A 60 -8.38 -14.94 12.47
CA ASN A 60 -9.63 -15.45 11.87
C ASN A 60 -9.54 -15.63 10.35
N THR A 61 -8.34 -15.78 9.80
CA THR A 61 -8.17 -15.98 8.35
C THR A 61 -8.55 -17.38 7.88
N GLY A 62 -8.56 -18.38 8.77
CA GLY A 62 -8.77 -19.79 8.42
C GLY A 62 -7.54 -20.47 7.80
N TYR A 63 -6.38 -19.82 7.80
CA TYR A 63 -5.11 -20.32 7.26
C TYR A 63 -4.04 -20.42 8.37
N ASP A 64 -2.92 -21.09 8.04
CA ASP A 64 -1.79 -21.22 8.97
C ASP A 64 -1.33 -19.84 9.47
N ILE A 65 -1.26 -19.69 10.77
CA ILE A 65 -0.90 -18.43 11.45
C ILE A 65 0.51 -17.93 11.04
N ARG A 66 1.38 -18.80 10.55
CA ARG A 66 2.70 -18.41 10.01
C ARG A 66 2.62 -17.38 8.91
N TYR A 67 1.56 -17.41 8.09
CA TYR A 67 1.35 -16.40 7.07
C TYR A 67 1.13 -15.01 7.66
N GLN A 68 0.53 -14.90 8.85
CA GLN A 68 0.37 -13.62 9.54
C GLN A 68 1.72 -13.11 10.07
N TYR A 69 2.54 -13.95 10.69
CA TYR A 69 3.90 -13.57 11.10
C TYR A 69 4.79 -13.19 9.91
N ASN A 70 4.69 -13.92 8.82
CA ASN A 70 5.36 -13.59 7.57
C ASN A 70 4.91 -12.25 7.00
N LYS A 71 3.60 -11.97 7.07
CA LYS A 71 3.05 -10.66 6.70
C LYS A 71 3.65 -9.54 7.54
N VAL A 72 3.74 -9.69 8.86
CA VAL A 72 4.38 -8.68 9.75
C VAL A 72 5.81 -8.41 9.32
N HIS A 73 6.58 -9.46 9.02
CA HIS A 73 7.92 -9.32 8.46
C HIS A 73 7.92 -8.50 7.16
N ASN A 74 7.02 -8.82 6.22
CA ASN A 74 6.90 -8.11 4.95
C ASN A 74 6.53 -6.63 5.14
N LEU A 75 5.59 -6.34 6.04
CA LEU A 75 5.19 -4.99 6.41
C LEU A 75 6.37 -4.18 6.95
N LYS A 76 7.16 -4.74 7.87
CA LYS A 76 8.35 -4.08 8.43
C LYS A 76 9.38 -3.73 7.35
N LEU A 77 9.57 -4.59 6.34
CA LEU A 77 10.47 -4.28 5.23
C LEU A 77 9.92 -3.17 4.33
N ALA A 78 8.63 -3.21 4.00
CA ALA A 78 8.01 -2.19 3.16
C ALA A 78 7.97 -0.83 3.86
N VAL A 79 7.56 -0.79 5.14
CA VAL A 79 7.53 0.43 5.96
C VAL A 79 8.89 1.11 5.99
N LYS A 80 9.99 0.40 6.21
CA LYS A 80 11.35 0.98 6.19
C LYS A 80 11.66 1.80 4.94
N THR A 81 10.98 1.56 3.82
CA THR A 81 11.18 2.33 2.59
C THR A 81 10.34 3.59 2.51
N MET A 82 9.24 3.65 3.27
CA MET A 82 8.25 4.73 3.24
C MET A 82 8.30 5.63 4.47
N ASP A 83 8.87 5.11 5.55
CA ASP A 83 9.02 5.82 6.80
C ASP A 83 9.85 7.10 6.63
N HIS A 84 9.38 8.21 7.23
CA HIS A 84 9.95 9.55 7.11
C HIS A 84 9.98 10.13 5.69
N ILE A 85 9.23 9.56 4.74
CA ILE A 85 9.16 10.06 3.37
C ILE A 85 8.45 11.42 3.32
N LEU A 86 9.03 12.38 2.59
CA LEU A 86 8.39 13.65 2.30
C LEU A 86 7.61 13.57 0.98
N ILE A 87 6.44 14.18 0.97
CA ILE A 87 5.61 14.41 -0.24
C ILE A 87 5.54 15.91 -0.45
N ARG A 88 6.49 16.47 -1.19
CA ARG A 88 6.62 17.91 -1.41
C ARG A 88 5.60 18.42 -2.44
N PRO A 89 5.34 19.72 -2.51
CA PRO A 89 4.53 20.32 -3.57
C PRO A 89 4.93 19.83 -4.96
N GLY A 90 3.95 19.33 -5.72
CA GLY A 90 4.13 18.77 -7.07
C GLY A 90 4.62 17.32 -7.10
N GLU A 91 5.06 16.75 -5.98
CA GLU A 91 5.49 15.34 -5.92
C GLU A 91 4.30 14.37 -5.86
N THR A 92 4.57 13.15 -6.30
CA THR A 92 3.64 12.02 -6.28
C THR A 92 4.21 10.89 -5.42
N PHE A 93 3.50 10.52 -4.36
CA PHE A 93 3.74 9.27 -3.65
C PHE A 93 3.34 8.10 -4.55
N SER A 94 4.14 7.05 -4.61
CA SER A 94 3.82 5.77 -5.24
C SER A 94 4.29 4.64 -4.34
N PHE A 95 3.37 3.74 -3.98
CA PHE A 95 3.66 2.59 -3.14
C PHE A 95 4.82 1.75 -3.72
N TRP A 96 4.71 1.38 -5.00
CA TRP A 96 5.72 0.51 -5.62
C TRP A 96 7.01 1.23 -6.00
N GLN A 97 6.99 2.53 -6.23
CA GLN A 97 8.23 3.27 -6.44
C GLN A 97 9.12 3.24 -5.19
N LEU A 98 8.51 3.32 -4.00
CA LEU A 98 9.20 3.22 -2.72
C LEU A 98 9.50 1.77 -2.33
N ALA A 99 8.51 0.86 -2.41
CA ALA A 99 8.66 -0.54 -2.00
C ALA A 99 9.49 -1.40 -2.97
N ARG A 100 9.84 -0.90 -4.16
CA ARG A 100 10.50 -1.63 -5.24
C ARG A 100 11.69 -2.49 -4.82
N TYR A 101 12.43 -2.04 -3.83
CA TYR A 101 13.66 -2.68 -3.36
C TYR A 101 13.64 -2.98 -1.85
N ALA A 102 12.47 -3.01 -1.25
CA ALA A 102 12.31 -3.25 0.18
C ALA A 102 12.88 -4.61 0.60
N ASP A 103 12.81 -5.61 -0.28
CA ASP A 103 13.32 -6.98 -0.06
C ASP A 103 14.74 -7.22 -0.57
N ARG A 104 15.49 -6.16 -0.90
CA ARG A 104 16.85 -6.31 -1.48
C ARG A 104 17.88 -6.83 -0.48
N LYS A 105 17.82 -6.36 0.77
CA LYS A 105 18.76 -6.76 1.84
C LYS A 105 18.26 -7.98 2.58
N GLU A 106 16.96 -8.08 2.79
CA GLU A 106 16.29 -9.16 3.48
C GLU A 106 15.04 -9.54 2.67
N ARG A 107 14.88 -10.83 2.38
CA ARG A 107 13.83 -11.33 1.49
C ARG A 107 12.45 -11.25 2.14
N TYR A 108 11.45 -10.90 1.36
CA TYR A 108 10.07 -11.14 1.76
C TYR A 108 9.82 -12.63 2.02
N LYS A 109 8.81 -12.90 2.84
CA LYS A 109 8.29 -14.24 3.12
C LYS A 109 6.93 -14.43 2.45
N ASP A 110 6.48 -15.68 2.35
CA ASP A 110 5.17 -15.99 1.81
C ASP A 110 4.07 -15.52 2.77
N GLY A 111 3.19 -14.65 2.30
CA GLY A 111 2.00 -14.17 3.00
C GLY A 111 0.75 -14.45 2.17
N LEU A 112 -0.43 -14.28 2.76
CA LEU A 112 -1.70 -14.52 2.08
C LEU A 112 -1.99 -13.44 1.03
N CYS A 113 -2.40 -13.87 -0.15
CA CYS A 113 -2.88 -13.02 -1.24
C CYS A 113 -4.07 -13.68 -1.94
N LEU A 114 -4.96 -12.86 -2.50
CA LEU A 114 -6.02 -13.32 -3.39
C LEU A 114 -5.47 -13.47 -4.82
N VAL A 115 -5.38 -14.71 -5.29
CA VAL A 115 -4.86 -15.04 -6.64
C VAL A 115 -5.95 -15.76 -7.41
N HIS A 116 -6.45 -15.17 -8.50
CA HIS A 116 -7.53 -15.73 -9.34
C HIS A 116 -8.82 -16.11 -8.55
N GLY A 117 -9.11 -15.39 -7.46
CA GLY A 117 -10.29 -15.63 -6.62
C GLY A 117 -10.07 -16.65 -5.50
N GLU A 118 -8.87 -17.21 -5.35
CA GLU A 118 -8.46 -18.12 -4.28
C GLU A 118 -7.37 -17.48 -3.41
N ILE A 119 -7.41 -17.75 -2.11
CA ILE A 119 -6.38 -17.29 -1.19
C ILE A 119 -5.21 -18.28 -1.23
N GLN A 120 -4.03 -17.74 -1.48
CA GLN A 120 -2.79 -18.52 -1.57
C GLN A 120 -1.66 -17.81 -0.83
N GLY A 121 -0.72 -18.61 -0.29
CA GLY A 121 0.55 -18.11 0.21
C GLY A 121 1.45 -17.73 -0.96
N VAL A 122 1.80 -16.46 -1.08
CA VAL A 122 2.69 -15.96 -2.15
C VAL A 122 3.78 -15.06 -1.58
N TYR A 123 4.91 -15.04 -2.24
CA TYR A 123 6.04 -14.20 -1.90
C TYR A 123 5.64 -12.72 -1.81
N GLY A 124 5.94 -12.07 -0.67
CA GLY A 124 5.58 -10.68 -0.42
C GLY A 124 4.08 -10.44 -0.16
N GLY A 125 3.31 -11.50 0.15
CA GLY A 125 1.88 -11.38 0.45
C GLY A 125 1.61 -10.58 1.72
N GLY A 126 0.41 -9.96 1.78
CA GLY A 126 -0.09 -9.19 2.92
C GLY A 126 0.22 -7.69 2.89
N LEU A 127 0.90 -7.17 1.86
CA LEU A 127 1.23 -5.74 1.76
C LEU A 127 0.01 -4.82 1.56
N CYS A 128 -1.15 -5.37 1.16
CA CYS A 128 -2.39 -4.59 1.06
C CYS A 128 -2.86 -4.04 2.42
N GLN A 129 -2.43 -4.62 3.54
CA GLN A 129 -2.68 -4.02 4.85
C GLN A 129 -2.01 -2.65 4.97
N LEU A 130 -0.77 -2.50 4.52
CA LEU A 130 -0.06 -1.22 4.51
C LEU A 130 -0.69 -0.24 3.53
N SER A 131 -1.09 -0.69 2.34
CA SER A 131 -1.74 0.20 1.38
C SER A 131 -3.13 0.66 1.83
N ASN A 132 -3.89 -0.16 2.57
CA ASN A 132 -5.14 0.25 3.21
C ASN A 132 -4.90 1.34 4.26
N LEU A 133 -3.92 1.15 5.15
CA LEU A 133 -3.56 2.14 6.16
C LEU A 133 -3.10 3.45 5.52
N LEU A 134 -2.25 3.39 4.49
CA LEU A 134 -1.80 4.57 3.74
C LEU A 134 -2.96 5.29 3.04
N TYR A 135 -3.84 4.54 2.38
CA TYR A 135 -5.00 5.12 1.71
C TYR A 135 -5.91 5.84 2.71
N TRP A 136 -6.13 5.25 3.89
CA TRP A 136 -6.90 5.88 4.96
C TRP A 136 -6.21 7.17 5.47
N LEU A 137 -4.90 7.17 5.69
CA LEU A 137 -4.14 8.38 6.02
C LEU A 137 -4.32 9.47 4.95
N PHE A 138 -4.16 9.13 3.68
CA PHE A 138 -4.25 10.11 2.59
C PHE A 138 -5.64 10.70 2.43
N GLN A 139 -6.68 9.94 2.74
CA GLN A 139 -8.06 10.44 2.69
C GLN A 139 -8.34 11.56 3.73
N HIS A 140 -7.52 11.69 4.77
CA HIS A 140 -7.62 12.79 5.74
C HIS A 140 -6.76 14.00 5.36
N THR A 141 -6.28 14.06 4.14
CA THR A 141 -5.42 15.14 3.65
C THR A 141 -5.97 15.74 2.36
N PRO A 142 -5.55 16.97 1.99
CA PRO A 142 -5.88 17.55 0.70
C PRO A 142 -5.05 16.98 -0.46
N LEU A 143 -4.40 15.81 -0.29
CA LEU A 143 -3.67 15.14 -1.36
C LEU A 143 -4.64 14.51 -2.37
N THR A 144 -4.30 14.61 -3.65
CA THR A 144 -5.13 14.07 -4.74
C THR A 144 -4.79 12.61 -5.02
N VAL A 145 -5.75 11.70 -4.85
CA VAL A 145 -5.59 10.28 -5.24
C VAL A 145 -5.59 10.17 -6.77
N VAL A 146 -4.47 9.74 -7.35
CA VAL A 146 -4.29 9.62 -8.81
C VAL A 146 -4.27 8.19 -9.32
N GLU A 147 -4.01 7.21 -8.47
CA GLU A 147 -4.17 5.79 -8.77
C GLU A 147 -4.60 5.03 -7.50
N HIS A 148 -5.71 4.31 -7.58
CA HIS A 148 -6.28 3.50 -6.51
C HIS A 148 -7.08 2.34 -7.09
N HIS A 149 -7.05 1.20 -6.43
CA HIS A 149 -7.74 -0.01 -6.85
C HIS A 149 -8.31 -0.76 -5.65
N ASN A 150 -9.52 -1.29 -5.78
CA ASN A 150 -10.16 -2.12 -4.77
C ASN A 150 -9.97 -3.62 -5.06
N HIS A 151 -10.02 -4.45 -4.03
CA HIS A 151 -10.13 -5.89 -4.22
C HIS A 151 -11.46 -6.24 -4.89
N ALA A 152 -11.44 -7.20 -5.79
CA ALA A 152 -12.67 -7.69 -6.43
C ALA A 152 -13.60 -8.41 -5.42
N LYS A 153 -13.07 -8.85 -4.27
CA LYS A 153 -13.79 -9.56 -3.21
C LYS A 153 -12.99 -9.48 -1.91
N HIS A 154 -13.65 -9.20 -0.79
CA HIS A 154 -13.07 -9.40 0.54
C HIS A 154 -12.90 -10.89 0.81
N SER A 155 -11.72 -11.29 1.27
CA SER A 155 -11.33 -12.70 1.33
C SER A 155 -11.50 -13.33 2.71
N PHE A 156 -11.50 -12.53 3.78
CA PHE A 156 -11.68 -12.97 5.17
C PHE A 156 -12.15 -11.80 6.04
N PRO A 157 -12.72 -12.07 7.23
CA PRO A 157 -13.12 -11.02 8.16
C PRO A 157 -11.95 -10.08 8.47
N VAL A 158 -12.18 -8.78 8.37
CA VAL A 158 -11.22 -7.76 8.76
C VAL A 158 -11.40 -7.50 10.26
N PRO A 159 -10.35 -7.62 11.09
CA PRO A 159 -10.46 -7.30 12.51
C PRO A 159 -10.70 -5.81 12.69
N GLU A 160 -11.39 -5.44 13.77
CA GLU A 160 -11.55 -4.04 14.16
C GLU A 160 -10.18 -3.41 14.38
N SER A 161 -9.98 -2.24 13.82
CA SER A 161 -8.74 -1.45 13.91
C SER A 161 -9.05 0.03 13.67
N GLY A 162 -8.05 0.88 13.75
CA GLY A 162 -8.18 2.30 13.37
C GLY A 162 -8.45 2.54 11.88
N VAL A 163 -8.27 1.50 11.04
CA VAL A 163 -8.64 1.54 9.61
C VAL A 163 -10.00 0.86 9.45
N PRO A 164 -11.04 1.57 8.98
CA PRO A 164 -12.37 0.99 8.76
C PRO A 164 -12.34 -0.18 7.78
N SER A 165 -13.19 -1.18 7.99
CA SER A 165 -13.23 -2.40 7.18
C SER A 165 -13.62 -2.19 5.71
N TRP A 166 -14.28 -1.07 5.39
CA TRP A 166 -14.63 -0.68 4.03
C TRP A 166 -13.50 0.03 3.27
N VAL A 167 -12.43 0.46 3.98
CA VAL A 167 -11.24 1.02 3.35
C VAL A 167 -10.48 -0.10 2.64
N ASP A 168 -10.37 0.02 1.33
CA ASP A 168 -9.72 -0.98 0.50
C ASP A 168 -8.83 -0.33 -0.55
N ALA A 169 -7.54 -0.66 -0.51
CA ALA A 169 -6.54 -0.23 -1.48
C ALA A 169 -5.62 -1.39 -1.82
N THR A 170 -5.95 -2.12 -2.88
CA THR A 170 -5.13 -3.25 -3.33
C THR A 170 -3.93 -2.78 -4.13
N VAL A 171 -2.78 -3.40 -3.87
CA VAL A 171 -1.54 -3.17 -4.62
C VAL A 171 -0.98 -4.48 -5.14
N SER A 172 -0.44 -4.46 -6.37
CA SER A 172 0.19 -5.62 -7.00
C SER A 172 1.35 -5.17 -7.88
N GLU A 173 2.56 -5.54 -7.50
CA GLU A 173 3.76 -5.08 -8.19
C GLU A 173 3.77 -5.42 -9.69
N GLY A 174 3.97 -4.38 -10.49
CA GLY A 174 3.91 -4.47 -11.94
C GLY A 174 2.50 -4.38 -12.51
N TRP A 175 1.49 -4.06 -11.70
CA TRP A 175 0.12 -3.94 -12.20
C TRP A 175 -0.70 -2.84 -11.52
N LEU A 176 -0.89 -2.90 -10.19
CA LEU A 176 -1.76 -2.03 -9.41
C LEU A 176 -0.92 -1.27 -8.39
N ASP A 177 -1.04 0.05 -8.37
CA ASP A 177 -0.34 0.92 -7.44
C ASP A 177 -1.32 1.75 -6.61
N LEU A 178 -0.86 2.29 -5.51
CA LEU A 178 -1.49 3.38 -4.79
C LEU A 178 -0.63 4.63 -5.01
N LYS A 179 -1.22 5.64 -5.65
CA LYS A 179 -0.53 6.91 -5.90
C LYS A 179 -1.37 8.09 -5.44
N VAL A 180 -0.72 9.02 -4.76
CA VAL A 180 -1.30 10.32 -4.42
C VAL A 180 -0.36 11.44 -4.83
N LYS A 181 -0.91 12.52 -5.35
CA LYS A 181 -0.19 13.70 -5.78
C LYS A 181 -0.41 14.84 -4.81
N ASN A 182 0.64 15.53 -4.46
CA ASN A 182 0.57 16.75 -3.69
C ASN A 182 0.39 17.95 -4.65
N GLU A 183 -0.83 18.45 -4.74
CA GLU A 183 -1.17 19.65 -5.52
C GLU A 183 -1.29 20.90 -4.63
N THR A 184 -0.92 20.77 -3.36
CA THR A 184 -0.91 21.87 -2.38
C THR A 184 0.45 22.55 -2.34
N ASN A 185 0.57 23.58 -1.50
CA ASN A 185 1.83 24.28 -1.20
C ASN A 185 2.46 23.82 0.14
N ALA A 186 1.88 22.82 0.80
CA ALA A 186 2.42 22.22 2.02
C ALA A 186 3.27 20.99 1.68
N THR A 187 4.24 20.67 2.52
CA THR A 187 4.97 19.39 2.49
C THR A 187 4.34 18.44 3.50
N PHE A 188 4.09 17.19 3.09
CA PHE A 188 3.61 16.14 3.98
C PHE A 188 4.72 15.15 4.28
N GLN A 189 4.63 14.49 5.43
CA GLN A 189 5.54 13.43 5.86
C GLN A 189 4.75 12.26 6.42
N LEU A 190 5.18 11.05 6.06
CA LEU A 190 4.70 9.81 6.68
C LEU A 190 5.65 9.42 7.80
N ASP A 191 5.08 8.94 8.91
CA ASP A 191 5.83 8.33 10.00
C ASP A 191 5.13 7.06 10.46
N PHE A 192 5.90 6.03 10.82
CA PHE A 192 5.38 4.73 11.20
C PHE A 192 6.06 4.18 12.43
N SER A 193 5.28 3.48 13.25
CA SER A 193 5.82 2.71 14.37
C SER A 193 5.11 1.36 14.51
N PHE A 194 5.70 0.46 15.28
CA PHE A 194 5.16 -0.85 15.58
C PHE A 194 5.20 -1.08 17.08
N ASP A 195 4.14 -1.62 17.64
CA ASP A 195 4.17 -2.30 18.92
C ASP A 195 4.00 -3.83 18.73
N GLU A 196 3.58 -4.54 19.79
CA GLU A 196 3.37 -6.00 19.74
C GLU A 196 2.19 -6.38 18.85
N ASP A 197 1.13 -5.56 18.83
CA ASP A 197 -0.15 -5.88 18.21
C ASP A 197 -0.43 -5.07 16.95
N ASN A 198 0.13 -3.86 16.81
CA ASN A 198 -0.29 -2.89 15.80
C ASN A 198 0.87 -2.33 14.97
N LEU A 199 0.53 -1.99 13.74
CA LEU A 199 1.23 -1.03 12.91
C LEU A 199 0.53 0.32 13.03
N TYR A 200 1.22 1.32 13.54
CA TYR A 200 0.77 2.71 13.57
C TYR A 200 1.31 3.46 12.37
N GLY A 201 0.52 4.38 11.86
CA GLY A 201 0.93 5.32 10.84
C GLY A 201 0.33 6.68 11.10
N CYS A 202 1.10 7.72 10.85
CA CYS A 202 0.60 9.08 10.87
C CYS A 202 1.06 9.86 9.64
N ILE A 203 0.34 10.93 9.36
CA ILE A 203 0.70 11.90 8.34
C ILE A 203 0.78 13.29 8.98
N LEU A 204 1.92 13.94 8.74
CA LEU A 204 2.23 15.26 9.27
C LEU A 204 2.38 16.25 8.12
N ALA A 205 2.33 17.56 8.42
CA ALA A 205 2.59 18.62 7.47
C ALA A 205 3.52 19.70 8.04
N ASP A 206 4.20 20.45 7.15
CA ASP A 206 5.06 21.58 7.51
C ASP A 206 4.27 22.81 7.99
N ARG A 207 2.97 22.83 7.75
CA ARG A 207 2.03 23.91 8.10
C ARG A 207 0.62 23.38 8.32
N PRO A 208 -0.27 24.15 8.99
CA PRO A 208 -1.68 23.77 9.08
C PRO A 208 -2.28 23.64 7.67
N VAL A 209 -3.04 22.57 7.46
CA VAL A 209 -3.81 22.35 6.23
C VAL A 209 -5.29 22.22 6.59
N PRO A 210 -6.23 22.61 5.71
CA PRO A 210 -7.64 22.35 5.92
C PRO A 210 -7.82 20.84 6.09
N LEU A 211 -8.40 20.42 7.20
CA LEU A 211 -8.93 19.07 7.32
C LEU A 211 -10.12 18.99 6.36
N LEU A 212 -10.22 17.93 5.61
CA LEU A 212 -11.44 17.64 4.86
C LEU A 212 -12.49 17.24 5.94
N GLU A 213 -13.22 18.22 6.45
CA GLU A 213 -14.46 18.00 7.16
C GLU A 213 -15.40 17.33 6.17
N ASP A 214 -15.99 16.23 6.52
CA ASP A 214 -16.89 15.40 5.70
C ASP A 214 -16.21 14.52 4.64
N MET A 215 -15.51 13.50 5.13
CA MET A 215 -15.42 12.28 4.34
C MET A 215 -16.82 11.67 4.24
N PRO A 216 -17.37 11.46 3.04
CA PRO A 216 -18.65 10.78 2.93
C PRO A 216 -18.54 9.44 3.64
N ASP A 217 -19.50 9.15 4.53
CA ASP A 217 -19.73 7.79 5.02
C ASP A 217 -19.58 6.83 3.84
N GLY A 218 -18.81 5.75 4.06
CA GLY A 218 -18.44 4.82 2.99
C GLY A 218 -19.62 4.46 2.08
N PRO A 219 -19.36 4.00 0.85
CA PRO A 219 -20.41 3.74 -0.13
C PRO A 219 -21.47 2.84 0.46
N ASP A 220 -22.67 3.39 0.57
CA ASP A 220 -23.94 2.80 0.96
C ASP A 220 -23.90 1.34 1.44
N GLN A 221 -24.15 1.16 2.73
CA GLN A 221 -24.80 -0.03 3.24
C GLN A 221 -26.22 -0.10 2.60
N LYS A 222 -26.29 -0.64 1.40
CA LYS A 222 -27.53 -1.14 0.77
C LYS A 222 -27.33 -2.57 0.33
#